data_d89bc6d510d71d762be7f591f329b1bf
#
_entry.id   d89bc6d510d71d762be7f591f329b1bf
#
_cell.length_a   1.000
_cell.length_b   1.000
_cell.length_c   1.000
_cell.angle_alpha   90.00
_cell.angle_beta   90.00
_cell.angle_gamma   90.00
#
_symmetry.space_group_name_H-M   'P 1'
#
loop_
_entity.id
_entity.type
_entity.pdbx_description
1 polymer ?
#
loop_
_entity_poly.entity_id
_entity_poly.type
_entity_poly.pdbx_seq_one_letter_code
_entity_poly.pdbx_strand_id
1 'polypeptide(L)'
;MHTRVSRRSVALAAAVSLTAVVALGSAAPALASQPVDGSHRVAYCHATHSAKNPFVFIETDKTAVIRAHEKHQDDEDIIPAFWYQDRDGNLAWFPGQGDSTQIGDRTCEGGGPL
;
A
#
# COMPACT_ATOMS: atom_id res chain seq x y z
N MET A 1 -75.76 24.37 -25.32
CA MET A 1 -74.91 23.18 -25.17
C MET A 1 -73.49 23.58 -25.10
N HIS A 2 -73.02 23.48 -23.96
CA HIS A 2 -71.59 23.90 -23.72
C HIS A 2 -70.69 22.69 -23.54
N THR A 3 -69.90 22.46 -24.50
CA THR A 3 -68.84 21.45 -24.40
C THR A 3 -67.69 22.02 -23.59
N ARG A 4 -67.59 21.57 -22.42
CA ARG A 4 -66.40 21.88 -21.62
C ARG A 4 -65.26 21.01 -22.10
N VAL A 5 -64.31 21.63 -22.74
CA VAL A 5 -63.04 21.02 -23.02
C VAL A 5 -62.25 21.08 -21.71
N SER A 6 -62.16 19.95 -21.09
CA SER A 6 -61.25 19.77 -19.96
C SER A 6 -59.81 19.80 -20.45
N ARG A 7 -59.13 20.87 -20.18
CA ARG A 7 -57.71 20.92 -20.38
C ARG A 7 -57.07 20.10 -19.26
N ARG A 8 -56.70 18.92 -19.58
CA ARG A 8 -55.85 18.17 -18.71
C ARG A 8 -54.44 18.72 -18.88
N SER A 9 -54.04 19.42 -17.89
CA SER A 9 -52.65 19.81 -17.73
C SER A 9 -51.82 18.57 -17.45
N VAL A 10 -51.13 18.14 -18.44
CA VAL A 10 -50.11 17.11 -18.24
C VAL A 10 -48.95 17.80 -17.57
N ALA A 11 -48.83 17.63 -16.29
CA ALA A 11 -47.65 17.98 -15.57
C ALA A 11 -46.56 16.99 -15.98
N LEU A 12 -45.72 17.40 -16.84
CA LEU A 12 -44.48 16.69 -17.10
C LEU A 12 -43.60 16.88 -15.86
N ALA A 13 -43.64 15.91 -15.00
CA ALA A 13 -42.62 15.78 -13.99
C ALA A 13 -41.33 15.35 -14.69
N ALA A 14 -40.50 16.30 -14.99
CA ALA A 14 -39.15 16.02 -15.40
C ALA A 14 -38.40 15.53 -14.16
N ALA A 15 -38.36 14.26 -14.01
CA ALA A 15 -37.50 13.63 -13.04
C ALA A 15 -36.09 13.76 -13.56
N VAL A 16 -35.43 14.77 -13.11
CA VAL A 16 -34.02 14.94 -13.39
C VAL A 16 -33.23 14.14 -12.37
N SER A 17 -32.87 12.97 -12.76
CA SER A 17 -31.99 12.13 -12.01
C SER A 17 -30.52 12.51 -12.33
N LEU A 18 -30.08 13.61 -11.83
CA LEU A 18 -28.72 14.11 -12.08
C LEU A 18 -27.74 13.85 -10.95
N THR A 19 -28.11 13.03 -10.00
CA THR A 19 -27.38 12.88 -8.77
C THR A 19 -26.25 11.85 -8.80
N ALA A 20 -26.13 11.09 -9.88
CA ALA A 20 -25.17 9.99 -9.93
C ALA A 20 -23.72 10.39 -10.23
N VAL A 21 -23.50 11.61 -10.69
CA VAL A 21 -22.18 12.00 -11.22
C VAL A 21 -21.19 12.44 -10.14
N VAL A 22 -21.68 12.86 -9.00
CA VAL A 22 -20.86 13.49 -7.97
C VAL A 22 -20.08 12.49 -7.12
N ALA A 23 -20.52 11.24 -7.09
CA ALA A 23 -19.92 10.23 -6.22
C ALA A 23 -18.58 9.65 -6.75
N LEU A 24 -18.25 9.88 -8.01
CA LEU A 24 -17.09 9.26 -8.64
C LEU A 24 -15.77 9.96 -8.34
N GLY A 25 -15.81 11.21 -7.90
CA GLY A 25 -14.60 11.98 -7.64
C GLY A 25 -13.94 11.70 -6.28
N SER A 26 -14.63 11.04 -5.35
CA SER A 26 -14.13 10.88 -3.99
C SER A 26 -13.36 9.57 -3.76
N ALA A 27 -13.37 8.64 -4.69
CA ALA A 27 -12.68 7.35 -4.54
C ALA A 27 -11.20 7.39 -4.98
N ALA A 28 -10.81 8.33 -5.83
CA ALA A 28 -9.46 8.38 -6.41
C ALA A 28 -8.34 8.63 -5.39
N PRO A 29 -8.48 9.48 -4.36
CA PRO A 29 -7.40 9.73 -3.40
C PRO A 29 -7.00 8.52 -2.57
N ALA A 30 -7.95 7.62 -2.27
CA ALA A 30 -7.68 6.44 -1.45
C ALA A 30 -6.81 5.42 -2.18
N LEU A 31 -6.90 5.32 -3.50
CA LEU A 31 -6.10 4.41 -4.31
C LEU A 31 -4.66 4.87 -4.48
N ALA A 32 -4.44 6.20 -4.48
CA ALA A 32 -3.11 6.78 -4.66
C ALA A 32 -2.18 6.55 -3.45
N SER A 33 -2.72 6.22 -2.29
CA SER A 33 -1.96 5.98 -1.08
C SER A 33 -1.55 4.52 -0.86
N GLN A 34 -1.99 3.62 -1.73
CA GLN A 34 -1.61 2.21 -1.64
C GLN A 34 -0.19 1.99 -2.16
N PRO A 35 0.60 1.13 -1.51
CA PRO A 35 1.86 0.68 -2.08
C PRO A 35 1.67 0.06 -3.47
N VAL A 36 2.67 0.21 -4.33
CA VAL A 36 2.58 -0.26 -5.72
C VAL A 36 2.31 -1.75 -5.82
N ASP A 37 2.84 -2.53 -4.90
CA ASP A 37 2.65 -3.98 -4.84
C ASP A 37 1.41 -4.41 -4.03
N GLY A 38 0.67 -3.46 -3.48
CA GLY A 38 -0.51 -3.74 -2.67
C GLY A 38 -0.23 -4.41 -1.33
N SER A 39 1.04 -4.64 -0.99
CA SER A 39 1.45 -5.32 0.24
C SER A 39 1.96 -4.33 1.28
N HIS A 40 1.53 -4.53 2.52
CA HIS A 40 2.08 -3.82 3.67
C HIS A 40 3.25 -4.55 4.33
N ARG A 41 3.52 -5.77 3.90
CA ARG A 41 4.56 -6.62 4.47
C ARG A 41 5.78 -6.65 3.56
N VAL A 42 6.93 -6.85 4.19
CA VAL A 42 8.21 -7.03 3.51
C VAL A 42 9.02 -8.10 4.23
N ALA A 43 9.69 -8.92 3.45
CA ALA A 43 10.66 -9.88 3.95
C ALA A 43 12.06 -9.29 3.86
N TYR A 44 12.86 -9.54 4.88
CA TYR A 44 14.26 -9.11 4.91
C TYR A 44 15.12 -10.07 5.72
N CYS A 45 16.42 -9.96 5.60
CA CYS A 45 17.38 -10.74 6.35
C CYS A 45 18.03 -9.87 7.41
N HIS A 46 17.70 -10.14 8.65
CA HIS A 46 18.25 -9.43 9.79
C HIS A 46 19.60 -10.01 10.22
N ALA A 47 20.61 -9.18 10.29
CA ALA A 47 21.94 -9.56 10.75
C ALA A 47 21.94 -9.82 12.26
N THR A 48 22.42 -10.99 12.64
CA THR A 48 22.43 -11.41 14.06
C THR A 48 23.75 -11.19 14.76
N HIS A 49 24.81 -10.92 13.99
CA HIS A 49 26.22 -10.91 14.46
C HIS A 49 26.71 -12.25 14.99
N SER A 50 25.97 -13.33 14.73
CA SER A 50 26.37 -14.69 15.08
C SER A 50 27.11 -15.34 13.93
N ALA A 51 28.27 -15.93 14.18
CA ALA A 51 29.02 -16.66 13.16
C ALA A 51 28.26 -17.93 12.69
N LYS A 52 27.40 -18.44 13.55
CA LYS A 52 26.67 -19.69 13.29
C LYS A 52 25.38 -19.45 12.46
N ASN A 53 24.70 -18.35 12.73
CA ASN A 53 23.50 -17.95 12.04
C ASN A 53 23.58 -16.44 11.76
N PRO A 54 24.35 -16.02 10.76
CA PRO A 54 24.61 -14.61 10.53
C PRO A 54 23.35 -13.81 10.17
N PHE A 55 22.34 -14.45 9.60
CA PHE A 55 21.09 -13.80 9.26
C PHE A 55 19.88 -14.64 9.72
N VAL A 56 18.81 -13.92 10.05
CA VAL A 56 17.51 -14.50 10.33
C VAL A 56 16.49 -13.90 9.35
N PHE A 57 15.70 -14.75 8.70
CA PHE A 57 14.62 -14.31 7.84
C PHE A 57 13.47 -13.74 8.67
N ILE A 58 13.06 -12.54 8.36
CA ILE A 58 11.94 -11.85 9.01
C ILE A 58 10.98 -11.33 7.95
N GLU A 59 9.71 -11.54 8.19
CA GLU A 59 8.64 -10.92 7.40
C GLU A 59 7.76 -10.09 8.34
N THR A 60 7.68 -8.80 8.08
CA THR A 60 6.98 -7.85 8.94
C THR A 60 6.40 -6.69 8.16
N ASP A 61 5.75 -5.78 8.85
CA ASP A 61 5.20 -4.57 8.25
C ASP A 61 6.32 -3.64 7.75
N LYS A 62 6.13 -3.05 6.59
CA LYS A 62 7.08 -2.12 5.97
C LYS A 62 7.41 -0.94 6.87
N THR A 63 6.42 -0.39 7.54
CA THR A 63 6.65 0.74 8.45
C THR A 63 7.45 0.35 9.68
N ALA A 64 7.33 -0.89 10.13
CA ALA A 64 8.15 -1.38 11.23
C ALA A 64 9.63 -1.47 10.84
N VAL A 65 9.93 -1.92 9.62
CA VAL A 65 11.29 -1.94 9.09
C VAL A 65 11.88 -0.54 9.03
N ILE A 66 11.13 0.42 8.47
CA ILE A 66 11.58 1.81 8.38
C ILE A 66 11.88 2.40 9.75
N ARG A 67 11.00 2.21 10.72
CA ARG A 67 11.20 2.72 12.08
C ARG A 67 12.39 2.09 12.79
N ALA A 68 12.57 0.80 12.61
CA ALA A 68 13.71 0.10 13.17
C ALA A 68 15.04 0.59 12.56
N HIS A 69 15.06 0.75 11.24
CA HIS A 69 16.22 1.22 10.51
C HIS A 69 16.60 2.67 10.88
N GLU A 70 15.64 3.55 11.04
CA GLU A 70 15.86 4.92 11.49
C GLU A 70 16.49 5.00 12.89
N LYS A 71 16.15 4.06 13.77
CA LYS A 71 16.61 4.06 15.16
C LYS A 71 17.93 3.32 15.39
N HIS A 72 18.12 2.23 14.68
CA HIS A 72 19.21 1.29 14.97
C HIS A 72 20.27 1.23 13.88
N GLN A 73 19.94 1.66 12.68
CA GLN A 73 20.86 1.73 11.53
C GLN A 73 21.80 0.51 11.42
N ASP A 74 21.19 -0.69 11.43
CA ASP A 74 21.97 -1.90 11.20
C ASP A 74 22.31 -2.03 9.71
N ASP A 75 23.51 -1.61 9.35
CA ASP A 75 23.99 -1.59 7.97
C ASP A 75 24.23 -2.99 7.40
N GLU A 76 24.19 -4.01 8.23
CA GLU A 76 24.39 -5.39 7.82
C GLU A 76 23.09 -6.10 7.40
N ASP A 77 21.95 -5.56 7.75
CA ASP A 77 20.68 -6.10 7.32
C ASP A 77 20.54 -6.06 5.80
N ILE A 78 19.97 -7.11 5.24
CA ILE A 78 19.66 -7.17 3.80
C ILE A 78 18.17 -6.90 3.63
N ILE A 79 17.85 -5.75 3.06
CA ILE A 79 16.47 -5.26 2.95
C ILE A 79 16.19 -4.93 1.48
N PRO A 80 15.15 -5.51 0.87
CA PRO A 80 14.80 -5.17 -0.51
C PRO A 80 14.29 -3.75 -0.64
N ALA A 81 14.36 -3.18 -1.80
CA ALA A 81 13.72 -1.91 -2.10
C ALA A 81 12.20 -2.08 -2.12
N PHE A 82 11.47 -1.10 -1.60
CA PHE A 82 10.01 -1.14 -1.62
C PHE A 82 9.38 0.25 -1.48
N TRP A 83 8.13 0.34 -1.92
CA TRP A 83 7.28 1.49 -1.64
C TRP A 83 6.54 1.28 -0.33
N TYR A 84 6.43 2.32 0.47
CA TYR A 84 5.70 2.30 1.73
C TYR A 84 4.94 3.61 1.93
N GLN A 85 4.05 3.61 2.88
CA GLN A 85 3.32 4.81 3.28
C GLN A 85 3.96 5.38 4.54
N ASP A 86 4.35 6.65 4.48
CA ASP A 86 4.96 7.33 5.61
C ASP A 86 3.92 7.71 6.69
N ARG A 87 4.37 8.41 7.74
CA ARG A 87 3.50 8.82 8.86
C ARG A 87 2.41 9.79 8.45
N ASP A 88 2.64 10.55 7.40
CA ASP A 88 1.69 11.54 6.88
C ASP A 88 0.76 10.92 5.82
N GLY A 89 0.90 9.65 5.56
CA GLY A 89 0.12 8.93 4.56
C GLY A 89 0.61 9.10 3.13
N ASN A 90 1.79 9.66 2.93
CA ASN A 90 2.38 9.83 1.62
C ASN A 90 3.13 8.57 1.18
N LEU A 91 3.10 8.30 -0.11
CA LEU A 91 3.88 7.23 -0.70
C LEU A 91 5.36 7.61 -0.72
N ALA A 92 6.20 6.78 -0.15
CA ALA A 92 7.64 6.98 -0.07
C ALA A 92 8.40 5.75 -0.56
N TRP A 93 9.59 5.97 -1.09
CA TRP A 93 10.45 4.92 -1.61
C TRP A 93 11.60 4.64 -0.66
N PHE A 94 11.78 3.37 -0.31
CA PHE A 94 12.96 2.87 0.38
C PHE A 94 13.86 2.15 -0.64
N PRO A 95 15.12 2.60 -0.82
CA PRO A 95 15.98 2.08 -1.89
C PRO A 95 16.53 0.68 -1.63
N GLY A 96 16.28 0.12 -0.46
CA GLY A 96 16.86 -1.14 -0.06
C GLY A 96 18.26 -1.00 0.54
N GLN A 97 18.77 -2.12 1.05
CA GLN A 97 20.07 -2.22 1.66
C GLN A 97 20.63 -3.62 1.43
N GLY A 98 21.90 -3.70 1.07
CA GLY A 98 22.53 -4.97 0.79
C GLY A 98 22.09 -5.63 -0.52
N ASP A 99 22.44 -6.88 -0.69
CA ASP A 99 22.09 -7.66 -1.88
C ASP A 99 20.81 -8.43 -1.67
N SER A 100 19.70 -7.87 -2.15
CA SER A 100 18.37 -8.46 -2.00
C SER A 100 18.18 -9.80 -2.73
N THR A 101 19.09 -10.17 -3.64
CA THR A 101 19.06 -11.49 -4.28
C THR A 101 19.35 -12.63 -3.31
N GLN A 102 19.91 -12.32 -2.15
CA GLN A 102 20.15 -13.29 -1.07
C GLN A 102 18.90 -13.62 -0.24
N ILE A 103 17.82 -12.89 -0.45
CA ILE A 103 16.54 -13.16 0.22
C ILE A 103 15.77 -14.19 -0.61
N GLY A 104 15.66 -15.40 -0.10
CA GLY A 104 14.92 -16.48 -0.72
C GLY A 104 13.51 -16.63 -0.16
N ASP A 105 12.86 -17.74 -0.48
CA ASP A 105 11.57 -18.11 0.11
C ASP A 105 11.78 -18.55 1.56
N ARG A 106 11.57 -17.63 2.47
CA ARG A 106 11.76 -17.83 3.92
C ARG A 106 13.18 -18.19 4.33
N THR A 107 14.14 -17.80 3.51
CA THR A 107 15.56 -18.09 3.74
C THR A 107 16.42 -16.88 3.45
N CYS A 108 17.62 -16.88 4.00
CA CYS A 108 18.65 -15.90 3.74
C CYS A 108 19.89 -16.65 3.23
N GLU A 109 20.11 -16.62 1.94
CA GLU A 109 21.16 -17.42 1.29
C GLU A 109 22.58 -17.05 1.73
N GLY A 110 22.82 -15.77 2.04
CA GLY A 110 24.12 -15.33 2.53
C GLY A 110 24.42 -15.75 3.96
N GLY A 111 23.47 -16.35 4.65
CA GLY A 111 23.53 -16.62 6.08
C GLY A 111 24.13 -17.95 6.49
N GLY A 112 24.62 -18.74 5.55
CA GLY A 112 25.11 -20.09 5.86
C GLY A 112 24.00 -21.07 6.19
N PRO A 113 24.33 -22.32 6.45
CA PRO A 113 23.32 -23.35 6.69
C PRO A 113 22.53 -23.06 7.97
N LEU A 114 21.26 -23.04 7.80
CA LEU A 114 20.34 -23.00 8.93
C LEU A 114 20.30 -24.34 9.64
#